data_8795340368ec51fdfdcb0cdf034f7091
#
_entry.id   8795340368ec51fdfdcb0cdf034f7091
#
_cell.length_a   1.000
_cell.length_b   1.000
_cell.length_c   1.000
_cell.angle_alpha   90.00
_cell.angle_beta   90.00
_cell.angle_gamma   90.00
#
_symmetry.space_group_name_H-M   'P 1'
#
loop_
_entity.id
_entity.type
_entity.pdbx_description
1 polymer ?
#
loop_
_entity_poly.entity_id
_entity_poly.type
_entity_poly.pdbx_seq_one_letter_code
_entity_poly.pdbx_strand_id
1 'polypeptide(L)'
;MRYILLCICLLSLLGCGTDIKTQQDTKPTTTANEQAKTTQGQDEHVIAAKQALSSGDYNKAIEEATASLKANANNVEAYSIRGFATALNGDTAKGLIDTKKAYDLDPNNVANYYNMAMVYKLQGQLNESKQWFEKVLEKDPSNTWSVYGIATIYADQGDDTKALDWLEKAIKIDPSVKAVAAEQDHFERFHNNARFKTLVGL
;
A
#
# COMPACT_ATOMS: atom_id res chain seq x y z
N MET A 1 -1.95 20.64 12.96
CA MET A 1 -2.10 19.39 12.21
C MET A 1 -1.65 19.66 10.78
N ARG A 2 -0.38 19.46 10.52
CA ARG A 2 0.22 19.63 9.17
C ARG A 2 0.28 18.25 8.52
N TYR A 3 -0.05 18.22 7.29
CA TYR A 3 -0.31 17.08 6.41
C TYR A 3 0.74 15.98 6.51
N ILE A 4 0.27 14.74 6.77
CA ILE A 4 1.02 13.52 6.50
C ILE A 4 1.15 13.41 4.99
N LEU A 5 2.24 13.94 4.42
CA LEU A 5 2.61 13.62 3.05
C LEU A 5 3.15 12.19 3.05
N LEU A 6 2.24 11.23 2.87
CA LEU A 6 2.62 9.87 2.56
C LEU A 6 3.21 9.87 1.16
N CYS A 7 4.54 9.79 1.04
CA CYS A 7 5.17 9.40 -0.23
C CYS A 7 4.75 7.98 -0.54
N ILE A 8 3.67 7.83 -1.31
CA ILE A 8 3.27 6.56 -1.89
C ILE A 8 4.15 6.32 -3.11
N CYS A 9 5.35 5.77 -2.89
CA CYS A 9 6.12 5.21 -3.99
C CYS A 9 5.45 3.93 -4.45
N LEU A 10 4.70 4.01 -5.54
CA LEU A 10 4.17 2.87 -6.24
C LEU A 10 5.30 2.05 -6.85
N LEU A 11 5.40 0.81 -6.40
CA LEU A 11 6.22 -0.22 -7.04
C LEU A 11 5.72 -0.43 -8.48
N SER A 12 6.51 0.04 -9.45
CA SER A 12 6.39 -0.37 -10.85
C SER A 12 6.95 -1.78 -11.01
N LEU A 13 6.09 -2.78 -10.92
CA LEU A 13 6.42 -4.13 -11.38
C LEU A 13 6.31 -4.16 -12.90
N LEU A 14 7.42 -3.91 -13.59
CA LEU A 14 7.60 -4.23 -15.01
C LEU A 14 7.86 -5.73 -15.14
N GLY A 15 6.81 -6.49 -15.39
CA GLY A 15 6.89 -7.87 -15.83
C GLY A 15 7.24 -7.91 -17.31
N CYS A 16 8.41 -8.47 -17.63
CA CYS A 16 8.86 -8.75 -18.99
C CYS A 16 8.06 -9.92 -19.55
N GLY A 17 7.20 -9.67 -20.53
CA GLY A 17 6.46 -10.71 -21.26
C GLY A 17 7.23 -11.14 -22.51
N THR A 18 7.49 -12.43 -22.63
CA THR A 18 8.00 -13.05 -23.86
C THR A 18 6.84 -13.49 -24.75
N ASP A 19 6.89 -13.05 -26.01
CA ASP A 19 5.98 -13.45 -27.07
C ASP A 19 6.05 -14.96 -27.38
N ILE A 20 4.90 -15.61 -27.44
CA ILE A 20 4.72 -16.83 -28.23
C ILE A 20 3.46 -16.67 -29.07
N LYS A 21 3.66 -16.56 -30.41
CA LYS A 21 2.61 -16.73 -31.42
C LYS A 21 2.24 -18.19 -31.54
N THR A 22 0.98 -18.54 -31.52
CA THR A 22 0.42 -19.56 -32.39
C THR A 22 -1.07 -19.33 -32.66
N GLN A 23 -1.43 -19.49 -33.91
CA GLN A 23 -2.74 -19.35 -34.53
C GLN A 23 -3.68 -20.52 -34.17
N GLN A 24 -4.97 -20.31 -33.99
CA GLN A 24 -6.00 -20.81 -34.94
C GLN A 24 -7.44 -20.61 -34.43
N ASP A 25 -8.26 -20.28 -35.40
CA ASP A 25 -9.67 -20.00 -35.45
C ASP A 25 -10.62 -20.85 -34.57
N THR A 26 -11.50 -20.19 -33.79
CA THR A 26 -12.90 -20.60 -33.65
C THR A 26 -13.79 -19.39 -33.27
N LYS A 27 -14.94 -19.31 -33.95
CA LYS A 27 -15.98 -18.26 -33.90
C LYS A 27 -16.45 -17.99 -32.45
N PRO A 28 -16.41 -16.75 -31.94
CA PRO A 28 -16.84 -16.47 -30.56
C PRO A 28 -18.36 -16.33 -30.48
N THR A 29 -18.95 -17.02 -29.54
CA THR A 29 -20.35 -16.88 -29.09
C THR A 29 -20.52 -15.56 -28.33
N THR A 30 -21.66 -14.92 -28.42
CA THR A 30 -22.02 -13.59 -27.89
C THR A 30 -21.69 -13.36 -26.41
N THR A 31 -21.62 -14.41 -25.61
CA THR A 31 -21.24 -14.37 -24.18
C THR A 31 -19.80 -13.97 -23.91
N ALA A 32 -18.86 -14.29 -24.82
CA ALA A 32 -17.45 -13.95 -24.64
C ALA A 32 -17.18 -12.43 -24.79
N ASN A 33 -17.99 -11.75 -25.60
CA ASN A 33 -17.85 -10.33 -25.87
C ASN A 33 -18.40 -9.44 -24.74
N GLU A 34 -19.42 -9.90 -24.00
CA GLU A 34 -19.93 -9.20 -22.80
C GLU A 34 -18.99 -9.37 -21.61
N GLN A 35 -18.42 -10.57 -21.42
CA GLN A 35 -17.43 -10.82 -20.37
C GLN A 35 -16.13 -10.05 -20.61
N ALA A 36 -15.65 -9.98 -21.85
CA ALA A 36 -14.45 -9.21 -22.22
C ALA A 36 -14.66 -7.71 -21.99
N LYS A 37 -15.86 -7.18 -22.27
CA LYS A 37 -16.18 -5.76 -22.07
C LYS A 37 -16.33 -5.39 -20.59
N THR A 38 -16.89 -6.29 -19.76
CA THR A 38 -16.97 -6.09 -18.29
C THR A 38 -15.58 -6.16 -17.64
N THR A 39 -14.72 -7.08 -18.07
CA THR A 39 -13.36 -7.21 -17.52
C THR A 39 -12.50 -6.00 -17.86
N GLN A 40 -12.58 -5.50 -19.09
CA GLN A 40 -11.83 -4.33 -19.52
C GLN A 40 -12.25 -3.05 -18.76
N GLY A 41 -13.55 -2.78 -18.61
CA GLY A 41 -14.04 -1.64 -17.84
C GLY A 41 -13.71 -1.72 -16.35
N GLN A 42 -13.63 -2.93 -15.81
CA GLN A 42 -13.22 -3.18 -14.44
C GLN A 42 -11.76 -2.84 -14.20
N ASP A 43 -10.89 -3.26 -15.12
CA ASP A 43 -9.45 -2.95 -15.05
C ASP A 43 -9.19 -1.45 -15.20
N GLU A 44 -9.93 -0.75 -16.03
CA GLU A 44 -9.84 0.70 -16.20
C GLU A 44 -10.18 1.45 -14.90
N HIS A 45 -11.24 1.06 -14.20
CA HIS A 45 -11.60 1.66 -12.91
C HIS A 45 -10.56 1.37 -11.82
N VAL A 46 -10.02 0.17 -11.76
CA VAL A 46 -8.93 -0.17 -10.82
C VAL A 46 -7.69 0.65 -11.12
N ILE A 47 -7.32 0.79 -12.39
CA ILE A 47 -6.18 1.62 -12.82
C ILE A 47 -6.39 3.08 -12.40
N ALA A 48 -7.58 3.63 -12.69
CA ALA A 48 -7.92 5.00 -12.31
C ALA A 48 -7.92 5.20 -10.78
N ALA A 49 -8.43 4.22 -10.02
CA ALA A 49 -8.41 4.24 -8.57
C ALA A 49 -6.99 4.25 -8.00
N LYS A 50 -6.07 3.44 -8.56
CA LYS A 50 -4.65 3.45 -8.19
C LYS A 50 -3.98 4.78 -8.48
N GLN A 51 -4.23 5.36 -9.64
CA GLN A 51 -3.68 6.66 -10.02
C GLN A 51 -4.17 7.77 -9.07
N ALA A 52 -5.48 7.78 -8.77
CA ALA A 52 -6.07 8.73 -7.84
C ALA A 52 -5.50 8.56 -6.42
N LEU A 53 -5.36 7.31 -5.94
CA LEU A 53 -4.74 7.01 -4.65
C LEU A 53 -3.30 7.54 -4.58
N SER A 54 -2.51 7.31 -5.64
CA SER A 54 -1.11 7.74 -5.68
C SER A 54 -0.94 9.27 -5.77
N SER A 55 -1.91 9.97 -6.34
CA SER A 55 -1.92 11.42 -6.37
C SER A 55 -2.53 12.08 -5.12
N GLY A 56 -3.01 11.28 -4.16
CA GLY A 56 -3.65 11.76 -2.93
C GLY A 56 -5.12 12.19 -3.12
N ASP A 57 -5.71 11.95 -4.30
CA ASP A 57 -7.14 12.16 -4.52
C ASP A 57 -7.94 10.96 -4.01
N TYR A 58 -8.09 10.91 -2.68
CA TYR A 58 -8.75 9.78 -2.02
C TYR A 58 -10.24 9.68 -2.37
N ASN A 59 -10.92 10.81 -2.61
CA ASN A 59 -12.33 10.79 -3.01
C ASN A 59 -12.50 10.12 -4.37
N LYS A 60 -11.68 10.48 -5.34
CA LYS A 60 -11.70 9.85 -6.66
C LYS A 60 -11.28 8.38 -6.60
N ALA A 61 -10.28 8.03 -5.78
CA ALA A 61 -9.90 6.63 -5.59
C ALA A 61 -11.05 5.78 -5.04
N ILE A 62 -11.84 6.30 -4.09
CA ILE A 62 -13.02 5.65 -3.53
C ILE A 62 -14.12 5.50 -4.59
N GLU A 63 -14.37 6.54 -5.38
CA GLU A 63 -15.37 6.55 -6.46
C GLU A 63 -15.05 5.47 -7.50
N GLU A 64 -13.85 5.49 -8.04
CA GLU A 64 -13.40 4.56 -9.07
C GLU A 64 -13.37 3.10 -8.56
N ALA A 65 -12.85 2.86 -7.37
CA ALA A 65 -12.88 1.54 -6.76
C ALA A 65 -14.33 1.05 -6.52
N THR A 66 -15.24 1.97 -6.18
CA THR A 66 -16.67 1.63 -6.03
C THR A 66 -17.31 1.29 -7.37
N ALA A 67 -16.93 1.97 -8.46
CA ALA A 67 -17.40 1.64 -9.81
C ALA A 67 -16.92 0.25 -10.23
N SER A 68 -15.66 -0.10 -9.97
CA SER A 68 -15.14 -1.45 -10.17
C SER A 68 -15.93 -2.52 -9.39
N LEU A 69 -16.26 -2.25 -8.12
CA LEU A 69 -17.02 -3.17 -7.28
C LEU A 69 -18.49 -3.34 -7.71
N LYS A 70 -19.07 -2.34 -8.39
CA LYS A 70 -20.40 -2.48 -9.01
C LYS A 70 -20.36 -3.45 -10.20
N ALA A 71 -19.26 -3.47 -10.96
CA ALA A 71 -19.08 -4.39 -12.07
C ALA A 71 -18.69 -5.80 -11.58
N ASN A 72 -17.86 -5.91 -10.55
CA ASN A 72 -17.45 -7.18 -9.94
C ASN A 72 -17.37 -7.04 -8.41
N ALA A 73 -18.39 -7.52 -7.73
CA ALA A 73 -18.49 -7.48 -6.28
C ALA A 73 -17.43 -8.29 -5.51
N ASN A 74 -16.59 -9.07 -6.21
CA ASN A 74 -15.49 -9.84 -5.62
C ASN A 74 -14.11 -9.33 -6.06
N ASN A 75 -14.02 -8.11 -6.59
CA ASN A 75 -12.73 -7.53 -6.96
C ASN A 75 -11.91 -7.21 -5.71
N VAL A 76 -10.92 -8.06 -5.43
CA VAL A 76 -10.00 -7.96 -4.29
C VAL A 76 -9.28 -6.62 -4.28
N GLU A 77 -8.75 -6.23 -5.43
CA GLU A 77 -7.94 -5.03 -5.57
C GLU A 77 -8.76 -3.75 -5.35
N ALA A 78 -9.98 -3.73 -5.87
CA ALA A 78 -10.90 -2.61 -5.64
C ALA A 78 -11.28 -2.45 -4.16
N TYR A 79 -11.52 -3.55 -3.43
CA TYR A 79 -11.71 -3.48 -1.97
C TYR A 79 -10.46 -2.96 -1.27
N SER A 80 -9.28 -3.45 -1.64
CA SER A 80 -8.01 -3.04 -1.05
C SER A 80 -7.75 -1.54 -1.23
N ILE A 81 -7.96 -1.02 -2.45
CA ILE A 81 -7.78 0.40 -2.77
C ILE A 81 -8.84 1.24 -2.04
N ARG A 82 -10.13 0.86 -2.13
CA ARG A 82 -11.20 1.61 -1.49
C ARG A 82 -11.03 1.68 0.03
N GLY A 83 -10.67 0.57 0.64
CA GLY A 83 -10.44 0.51 2.08
C GLY A 83 -9.29 1.42 2.51
N PHE A 84 -8.16 1.35 1.81
CA PHE A 84 -7.02 2.19 2.13
C PHE A 84 -7.29 3.68 1.85
N ALA A 85 -7.88 4.01 0.71
CA ALA A 85 -8.27 5.39 0.39
C ALA A 85 -9.28 5.96 1.41
N THR A 86 -10.27 5.17 1.83
CA THR A 86 -11.26 5.55 2.85
C THR A 86 -10.59 5.84 4.20
N ALA A 87 -9.62 5.02 4.59
CA ALA A 87 -8.87 5.24 5.83
C ALA A 87 -8.01 6.51 5.76
N LEU A 88 -7.34 6.76 4.63
CA LEU A 88 -6.55 7.98 4.40
C LEU A 88 -7.44 9.23 4.34
N ASN A 89 -8.69 9.09 3.88
CA ASN A 89 -9.68 10.16 3.87
C ASN A 89 -10.33 10.43 5.24
N GLY A 90 -9.86 9.73 6.29
CA GLY A 90 -10.24 9.97 7.69
C GLY A 90 -11.22 8.96 8.29
N ASP A 91 -11.89 8.10 7.50
CA ASP A 91 -12.78 7.06 8.00
C ASP A 91 -12.04 5.71 8.12
N THR A 92 -11.18 5.62 9.12
CA THR A 92 -10.35 4.42 9.33
C THR A 92 -11.20 3.18 9.69
N ALA A 93 -12.37 3.37 10.30
CA ALA A 93 -13.26 2.27 10.67
C ALA A 93 -13.86 1.60 9.42
N LYS A 94 -14.41 2.39 8.49
CA LYS A 94 -14.89 1.88 7.20
C LYS A 94 -13.76 1.35 6.34
N GLY A 95 -12.61 2.03 6.33
CA GLY A 95 -11.42 1.57 5.62
C GLY A 95 -11.01 0.17 6.06
N LEU A 96 -11.05 -0.13 7.36
CA LEU A 96 -10.74 -1.45 7.89
C LEU A 96 -11.72 -2.54 7.42
N ILE A 97 -12.99 -2.22 7.23
CA ILE A 97 -13.99 -3.19 6.73
C ILE A 97 -13.61 -3.67 5.33
N ASP A 98 -13.30 -2.73 4.43
CA ASP A 98 -12.93 -3.07 3.06
C ASP A 98 -11.57 -3.76 2.96
N THR A 99 -10.56 -3.32 3.72
CA THR A 99 -9.25 -3.99 3.73
C THR A 99 -9.34 -5.42 4.29
N LYS A 100 -10.17 -5.67 5.31
CA LYS A 100 -10.47 -7.01 5.78
C LYS A 100 -11.18 -7.85 4.71
N LYS A 101 -12.14 -7.26 3.98
CA LYS A 101 -12.82 -7.95 2.90
C LYS A 101 -11.86 -8.34 1.78
N ALA A 102 -10.91 -7.47 1.41
CA ALA A 102 -9.86 -7.80 0.47
C ALA A 102 -8.99 -8.98 0.96
N TYR A 103 -8.60 -8.96 2.22
CA TYR A 103 -7.85 -10.05 2.84
C TYR A 103 -8.64 -11.37 2.85
N ASP A 104 -9.93 -11.35 3.21
CA ASP A 104 -10.78 -12.55 3.25
C ASP A 104 -10.96 -13.17 1.86
N LEU A 105 -11.00 -12.34 0.81
CA LEU A 105 -11.12 -12.80 -0.58
C LEU A 105 -9.81 -13.36 -1.14
N ASP A 106 -8.66 -12.79 -0.76
CA ASP A 106 -7.33 -13.27 -1.14
C ASP A 106 -6.35 -13.13 0.04
N PRO A 107 -6.31 -14.14 0.93
CA PRO A 107 -5.48 -14.10 2.12
C PRO A 107 -3.97 -14.29 1.84
N ASN A 108 -3.57 -14.52 0.59
CA ASN A 108 -2.16 -14.63 0.21
C ASN A 108 -1.59 -13.38 -0.46
N ASN A 109 -2.41 -12.39 -0.71
CA ASN A 109 -1.99 -11.14 -1.35
C ASN A 109 -1.23 -10.23 -0.38
N VAL A 110 0.06 -10.10 -0.61
CA VAL A 110 0.97 -9.32 0.25
C VAL A 110 0.59 -7.83 0.30
N ALA A 111 0.02 -7.28 -0.78
CA ALA A 111 -0.46 -5.90 -0.79
C ALA A 111 -1.61 -5.69 0.22
N ASN A 112 -2.46 -6.70 0.43
CA ASN A 112 -3.51 -6.65 1.44
C ASN A 112 -2.94 -6.60 2.86
N TYR A 113 -1.82 -7.30 3.13
CA TYR A 113 -1.13 -7.24 4.43
C TYR A 113 -0.60 -5.82 4.69
N TYR A 114 0.03 -5.22 3.68
CA TYR A 114 0.53 -3.86 3.78
C TYR A 114 -0.58 -2.85 4.07
N ASN A 115 -1.68 -2.93 3.32
CA ASN A 115 -2.83 -2.04 3.53
C ASN A 115 -3.48 -2.25 4.90
N MET A 116 -3.58 -3.49 5.39
CA MET A 116 -4.02 -3.79 6.76
C MET A 116 -3.10 -3.12 7.79
N ALA A 117 -1.78 -3.23 7.62
CA ALA A 117 -0.81 -2.60 8.50
C ALA A 117 -1.00 -1.08 8.56
N MET A 118 -1.15 -0.45 7.39
CA MET A 118 -1.34 0.98 7.28
C MET A 118 -2.65 1.45 7.91
N VAL A 119 -3.75 0.73 7.68
CA VAL A 119 -5.06 1.09 8.28
C VAL A 119 -5.03 0.97 9.80
N TYR A 120 -4.43 -0.08 10.36
CA TYR A 120 -4.24 -0.22 11.81
C TYR A 120 -3.35 0.89 12.37
N LYS A 121 -2.30 1.30 11.63
CA LYS A 121 -1.46 2.43 12.03
C LYS A 121 -2.25 3.74 12.10
N LEU A 122 -3.08 4.02 11.11
CA LEU A 122 -3.96 5.20 11.08
C LEU A 122 -4.99 5.20 12.21
N GLN A 123 -5.35 4.02 12.75
CA GLN A 123 -6.20 3.87 13.93
C GLN A 123 -5.43 4.02 15.27
N GLY A 124 -4.10 4.19 15.22
CA GLY A 124 -3.25 4.18 16.42
C GLY A 124 -3.04 2.79 17.03
N GLN A 125 -3.50 1.73 16.36
CA GLN A 125 -3.32 0.34 16.80
C GLN A 125 -1.93 -0.16 16.34
N LEU A 126 -0.89 0.38 17.01
CA LEU A 126 0.50 0.21 16.58
C LEU A 126 1.00 -1.24 16.65
N ASN A 127 0.52 -2.02 17.62
CA ASN A 127 0.92 -3.43 17.77
C ASN A 127 0.33 -4.29 16.65
N GLU A 128 -0.95 -4.11 16.31
CA GLU A 128 -1.62 -4.79 15.21
C GLU A 128 -0.99 -4.39 13.87
N SER A 129 -0.72 -3.09 13.69
CA SER A 129 0.00 -2.59 12.51
C SER A 129 1.35 -3.30 12.33
N LYS A 130 2.15 -3.39 13.40
CA LYS A 130 3.45 -4.06 13.37
C LYS A 130 3.32 -5.53 12.96
N GLN A 131 2.37 -6.27 13.52
CA GLN A 131 2.14 -7.67 13.17
C GLN A 131 1.82 -7.85 11.68
N TRP A 132 1.06 -6.93 11.08
CA TRP A 132 0.75 -6.98 9.65
C TRP A 132 1.95 -6.62 8.79
N PHE A 133 2.79 -5.64 9.18
CA PHE A 133 4.07 -5.40 8.49
C PHE A 133 5.01 -6.60 8.59
N GLU A 134 5.08 -7.28 9.74
CA GLU A 134 5.86 -8.49 9.93
C GLU A 134 5.40 -9.60 8.97
N LYS A 135 4.08 -9.78 8.75
CA LYS A 135 3.55 -10.70 7.74
C LYS A 135 3.97 -10.34 6.31
N VAL A 136 4.07 -9.05 5.98
CA VAL A 136 4.67 -8.64 4.69
C VAL A 136 6.11 -9.13 4.61
N LEU A 137 6.91 -8.90 5.67
CA LEU A 137 8.33 -9.26 5.69
C LEU A 137 8.58 -10.77 5.72
N GLU A 138 7.64 -11.59 6.18
CA GLU A 138 7.68 -13.05 6.03
C GLU A 138 7.63 -13.51 4.56
N LYS A 139 6.96 -12.73 3.70
CA LYS A 139 6.82 -13.02 2.27
C LYS A 139 7.87 -12.30 1.42
N ASP A 140 8.17 -11.05 1.79
CA ASP A 140 9.15 -10.20 1.14
C ASP A 140 10.04 -9.50 2.20
N PRO A 141 11.13 -10.16 2.63
CA PRO A 141 12.06 -9.61 3.62
C PRO A 141 12.73 -8.29 3.20
N SER A 142 12.69 -7.97 1.89
CA SER A 142 13.26 -6.75 1.32
C SER A 142 12.25 -5.62 1.13
N ASN A 143 11.02 -5.78 1.60
CA ASN A 143 10.00 -4.75 1.47
C ASN A 143 10.35 -3.52 2.31
N THR A 144 10.98 -2.55 1.65
CA THR A 144 11.51 -1.32 2.26
C THR A 144 10.45 -0.60 3.10
N TRP A 145 9.24 -0.46 2.56
CA TRP A 145 8.19 0.34 3.21
C TRP A 145 7.59 -0.35 4.44
N SER A 146 7.61 -1.67 4.49
CA SER A 146 7.23 -2.41 5.70
C SER A 146 8.31 -2.31 6.78
N VAL A 147 9.59 -2.40 6.40
CA VAL A 147 10.73 -2.17 7.33
C VAL A 147 10.67 -0.75 7.88
N TYR A 148 10.45 0.25 7.01
CA TYR A 148 10.30 1.65 7.40
C TYR A 148 9.05 1.87 8.28
N GLY A 149 7.92 1.24 7.93
CA GLY A 149 6.70 1.29 8.73
C GLY A 149 6.92 0.82 10.17
N ILE A 150 7.69 -0.26 10.37
CA ILE A 150 8.07 -0.73 11.71
C ILE A 150 8.97 0.29 12.42
N ALA A 151 9.91 0.94 11.70
CA ALA A 151 10.73 2.00 12.29
C ALA A 151 9.88 3.16 12.81
N THR A 152 8.89 3.62 12.03
CA THR A 152 7.98 4.69 12.46
C THR A 152 7.10 4.27 13.64
N ILE A 153 6.68 3.00 13.71
CA ILE A 153 5.93 2.48 14.87
C ILE A 153 6.77 2.57 16.15
N TYR A 154 8.02 2.13 16.11
CA TYR A 154 8.89 2.23 17.28
C TYR A 154 9.20 3.69 17.65
N ALA A 155 9.32 4.58 16.64
CA ALA A 155 9.44 6.01 16.88
C ALA A 155 8.21 6.55 17.62
N ASP A 156 7.00 6.21 17.17
CA ASP A 156 5.74 6.63 17.81
C ASP A 156 5.57 6.05 19.22
N GLN A 157 6.11 4.85 19.48
CA GLN A 157 6.10 4.20 20.79
C GLN A 157 7.17 4.74 21.77
N GLY A 158 8.11 5.57 21.30
CA GLY A 158 9.20 6.10 22.10
C GLY A 158 10.40 5.16 22.27
N ASP A 159 10.46 4.05 21.53
CA ASP A 159 11.63 3.14 21.52
C ASP A 159 12.67 3.61 20.50
N ASP A 160 13.45 4.62 20.90
CA ASP A 160 14.41 5.30 20.02
C ASP A 160 15.45 4.34 19.44
N THR A 161 15.89 3.37 20.22
CA THR A 161 16.91 2.42 19.79
C THR A 161 16.37 1.57 18.65
N LYS A 162 15.20 0.94 18.83
CA LYS A 162 14.59 0.12 17.79
C LYS A 162 14.15 0.94 16.59
N ALA A 163 13.65 2.17 16.79
CA ALA A 163 13.31 3.06 15.69
C ALA A 163 14.50 3.29 14.76
N LEU A 164 15.67 3.60 15.32
CA LEU A 164 16.88 3.83 14.53
C LEU A 164 17.46 2.54 13.95
N ASP A 165 17.36 1.41 14.64
CA ASP A 165 17.78 0.11 14.10
C ASP A 165 16.96 -0.30 12.87
N TRP A 166 15.65 -0.13 12.93
CA TRP A 166 14.77 -0.42 11.81
C TRP A 166 14.89 0.60 10.68
N LEU A 167 15.11 1.88 11.00
CA LEU A 167 15.41 2.91 9.99
C LEU A 167 16.69 2.60 9.23
N GLU A 168 17.75 2.20 9.92
CA GLU A 168 19.02 1.80 9.30
C GLU A 168 18.82 0.60 8.35
N LYS A 169 17.99 -0.39 8.73
CA LYS A 169 17.65 -1.51 7.86
C LYS A 169 16.93 -1.02 6.59
N ALA A 170 15.94 -0.14 6.73
CA ALA A 170 15.22 0.40 5.59
C ALA A 170 16.14 1.15 4.62
N ILE A 171 17.04 1.99 5.15
CA ILE A 171 18.02 2.75 4.37
C ILE A 171 19.02 1.83 3.65
N LYS A 172 19.39 0.69 4.26
CA LYS A 172 20.27 -0.31 3.61
C LYS A 172 19.60 -0.99 2.43
N ILE A 173 18.27 -1.20 2.50
CA ILE A 173 17.49 -1.77 1.40
C ILE A 173 17.29 -0.72 0.29
N ASP A 174 16.88 0.48 0.67
CA ASP A 174 16.64 1.58 -0.26
C ASP A 174 17.15 2.91 0.32
N PRO A 175 18.27 3.46 -0.21
CA PRO A 175 18.82 4.74 0.25
C PRO A 175 17.88 5.94 0.10
N SER A 176 16.83 5.87 -0.74
CA SER A 176 15.85 6.96 -0.89
C SER A 176 15.05 7.23 0.39
N VAL A 177 14.98 6.27 1.29
CA VAL A 177 14.35 6.40 2.62
C VAL A 177 14.97 7.51 3.46
N LYS A 178 16.24 7.87 3.23
CA LYS A 178 16.92 8.96 3.95
C LYS A 178 16.16 10.27 3.86
N ALA A 179 15.80 10.67 2.64
CA ALA A 179 15.07 11.91 2.40
C ALA A 179 13.68 11.88 3.04
N VAL A 180 12.99 10.73 2.92
CA VAL A 180 11.68 10.55 3.54
C VAL A 180 11.76 10.67 5.05
N ALA A 181 12.71 9.98 5.68
CA ALA A 181 12.87 10.00 7.14
C ALA A 181 13.26 11.39 7.68
N ALA A 182 14.06 12.15 6.92
CA ALA A 182 14.46 13.50 7.32
C ALA A 182 13.29 14.49 7.41
N GLU A 183 12.20 14.23 6.66
CA GLU A 183 11.05 15.14 6.56
C GLU A 183 9.80 14.67 7.33
N GLN A 184 9.78 13.40 7.79
CA GLN A 184 8.60 12.82 8.41
C GLN A 184 8.49 13.16 9.90
N ASP A 185 7.29 13.56 10.34
CA ASP A 185 6.98 13.96 11.71
C ASP A 185 7.34 12.89 12.77
N HIS A 186 7.27 11.59 12.39
CA HIS A 186 7.67 10.47 13.27
C HIS A 186 9.12 10.59 13.75
N PHE A 187 9.99 11.24 12.97
CA PHE A 187 11.42 11.39 13.27
C PHE A 187 11.81 12.83 13.66
N GLU A 188 10.86 13.77 13.79
CA GLU A 188 11.17 15.17 14.14
C GLU A 188 11.99 15.26 15.44
N ARG A 189 11.64 14.50 16.47
CA ARG A 189 12.37 14.49 17.74
C ARG A 189 13.78 13.92 17.64
N PHE A 190 14.11 13.22 16.56
CA PHE A 190 15.44 12.65 16.32
C PHE A 190 16.39 13.63 15.61
N HIS A 191 15.96 14.81 15.18
CA HIS A 191 16.79 15.76 14.43
C HIS A 191 18.01 16.22 15.24
N ASN A 192 18.02 16.12 16.55
CA ASN A 192 19.19 16.39 17.41
C ASN A 192 19.97 15.12 17.78
N ASN A 193 19.55 13.94 17.36
CA ASN A 193 20.23 12.67 17.63
C ASN A 193 21.37 12.46 16.64
N ALA A 194 22.60 12.25 17.14
CA ALA A 194 23.79 12.10 16.30
C ALA A 194 23.73 10.89 15.35
N ARG A 195 23.16 9.75 15.81
CA ARG A 195 22.99 8.57 14.97
C ARG A 195 21.98 8.82 13.84
N PHE A 196 20.87 9.47 14.15
CA PHE A 196 19.87 9.83 13.13
C PHE A 196 20.47 10.72 12.06
N LYS A 197 21.17 11.81 12.45
CA LYS A 197 21.88 12.70 11.51
C LYS A 197 22.81 11.93 10.58
N THR A 198 23.61 11.03 11.13
CA THR A 198 24.49 10.18 10.34
C THR A 198 23.72 9.29 9.37
N LEU A 199 22.61 8.69 9.80
CA LEU A 199 21.80 7.79 8.97
C LEU A 199 21.17 8.51 7.78
N VAL A 200 20.60 9.71 7.99
CA VAL A 200 19.89 10.45 6.94
C VAL A 200 20.78 11.43 6.16
N GLY A 201 21.99 11.73 6.67
CA GLY A 201 22.95 12.60 6.00
C GLY A 201 22.74 14.09 6.30
N LEU A 202 22.32 14.42 7.52
CA LEU A 202 22.18 15.79 8.05
C LEU A 202 23.44 16.25 8.81
#